data_aa21f48fbc1b22e5f3d8c6292cca8ac6
#
_entry.id   aa21f48fbc1b22e5f3d8c6292cca8ac6
#
_cell.length_a   1.000
_cell.length_b   1.000
_cell.length_c   1.000
_cell.angle_alpha   90.00
_cell.angle_beta   90.00
_cell.angle_gamma   90.00
#
_symmetry.space_group_name_H-M   'P 1'
#
loop_
_entity.id
_entity.type
_entity.pdbx_description
1 polymer ?
#
loop_
_entity_poly.entity_id
_entity_poly.type
_entity_poly.pdbx_seq_one_letter_code
_entity_poly.pdbx_strand_id
1 'polypeptide(L)'
;MKSFIEYIAGELSLEDPKAEYPNICAGTDRYAMYKIGPVLSVSHGIGIPSIAIMLHELIKLLYHARCTDVTIFRIGTSGGLGLEPGTVVVTKQSVDATFLPRLEQVILGNTVVRSTDLHQGLAEELLQCSKDLGQFETVIGNTMCTMDFYEGQARLDGAFCSYTEKEKQDYLTKAYESGVRNIEMESSVFAAMCQLSGLKGAVVCATLLDRQKGDQLSSSHEVLHSYQQRPQILVGHLIKKMLQASASSRS
;
A
#
# COMPACT_ATOMS: atom_id res chain seq x y z
N MET A 1 -0.90 1.37 -12.89
CA MET A 1 -0.18 0.10 -13.11
C MET A 1 0.75 0.17 -14.33
N LYS A 2 0.24 0.49 -15.52
CA LYS A 2 1.07 0.62 -16.72
C LYS A 2 2.18 1.66 -16.53
N SER A 3 1.87 2.85 -16.05
CA SER A 3 2.85 3.91 -15.76
C SER A 3 3.95 3.49 -14.76
N PHE A 4 3.63 2.63 -13.80
CA PHE A 4 4.64 2.09 -12.89
C PHE A 4 5.59 1.13 -13.60
N ILE A 5 5.08 0.28 -14.50
CA ILE A 5 5.92 -0.62 -15.29
C ILE A 5 6.81 0.17 -16.26
N GLU A 6 6.29 1.23 -16.89
CA GLU A 6 7.06 2.13 -17.74
C GLU A 6 8.18 2.83 -16.93
N TYR A 7 7.86 3.30 -15.72
CA TYR A 7 8.85 3.87 -14.81
C TYR A 7 9.95 2.83 -14.45
N ILE A 8 9.56 1.60 -14.07
CA ILE A 8 10.50 0.51 -13.75
C ILE A 8 11.35 0.13 -14.96
N ALA A 9 10.80 0.16 -16.17
CA ALA A 9 11.54 -0.10 -17.41
C ALA A 9 12.70 0.88 -17.57
N GLY A 10 12.45 2.17 -17.36
CA GLY A 10 13.48 3.20 -17.37
C GLY A 10 14.52 3.00 -16.28
N GLU A 11 14.10 2.77 -15.04
CA GLU A 11 14.99 2.57 -13.90
C GLU A 11 15.93 1.36 -14.05
N LEU A 12 15.46 0.29 -14.69
CA LEU A 12 16.24 -0.93 -14.92
C LEU A 12 17.01 -0.89 -16.25
N SER A 13 16.92 0.18 -17.02
CA SER A 13 17.49 0.29 -18.38
C SER A 13 17.03 -0.84 -19.31
N LEU A 14 15.78 -1.30 -19.13
CA LEU A 14 15.13 -2.32 -19.96
C LEU A 14 14.22 -1.70 -21.02
N GLU A 15 14.36 -0.40 -21.26
CA GLU A 15 13.58 0.31 -22.27
C GLU A 15 13.96 -0.17 -23.67
N ASP A 16 13.01 -0.84 -24.32
CA ASP A 16 12.94 -0.89 -25.77
C ASP A 16 11.99 0.24 -26.21
N PRO A 17 12.43 1.22 -27.02
CA PRO A 17 11.58 2.32 -27.50
C PRO A 17 10.32 1.84 -28.25
N LYS A 18 10.27 0.56 -28.63
CA LYS A 18 9.15 -0.10 -29.30
C LYS A 18 8.40 -1.07 -28.38
N ALA A 19 8.79 -1.20 -27.12
CA ALA A 19 8.16 -2.16 -26.22
C ALA A 19 6.74 -1.70 -25.88
N GLU A 20 5.77 -2.48 -26.28
CA GLU A 20 4.42 -2.42 -25.75
C GLU A 20 4.33 -3.33 -24.51
N TYR A 21 3.85 -2.75 -23.39
CA TYR A 21 3.52 -3.55 -22.20
C TYR A 21 2.03 -3.88 -22.23
N PRO A 22 1.63 -5.04 -22.78
CA PRO A 22 0.23 -5.42 -22.84
C PRO A 22 -0.31 -5.74 -21.44
N ASN A 23 -1.60 -5.46 -21.23
CA ASN A 23 -2.30 -5.94 -20.05
C ASN A 23 -2.46 -7.48 -20.17
N ILE A 24 -1.80 -8.21 -19.27
CA ILE A 24 -1.82 -9.69 -19.26
C ILE A 24 -3.22 -10.22 -18.89
N CYS A 25 -4.01 -9.44 -18.14
CA CYS A 25 -5.39 -9.77 -17.77
C CYS A 25 -6.42 -9.29 -18.81
N ALA A 26 -6.11 -9.34 -20.10
CA ALA A 26 -6.97 -8.81 -21.16
C ALA A 26 -8.36 -9.50 -21.26
N GLY A 27 -8.55 -10.63 -20.62
CA GLY A 27 -9.83 -11.35 -20.58
C GLY A 27 -10.82 -10.88 -19.50
N THR A 28 -10.48 -9.86 -18.70
CA THR A 28 -11.32 -9.33 -17.62
C THR A 28 -11.07 -7.84 -17.39
N ASP A 29 -12.12 -7.11 -17.05
CA ASP A 29 -12.03 -5.72 -16.62
C ASP A 29 -11.75 -5.57 -15.10
N ARG A 30 -11.70 -6.67 -14.36
CA ARG A 30 -11.52 -6.66 -12.92
C ARG A 30 -10.12 -6.27 -12.50
N TYR A 31 -9.10 -6.73 -13.23
CA TYR A 31 -7.70 -6.50 -12.94
C TYR A 31 -6.95 -6.00 -14.16
N ALA A 32 -5.93 -5.21 -13.91
CA ALA A 32 -4.88 -4.90 -14.88
C ALA A 32 -3.56 -5.44 -14.35
N MET A 33 -2.83 -6.20 -15.17
CA MET A 33 -1.55 -6.81 -14.82
C MET A 33 -0.54 -6.56 -15.93
N TYR A 34 0.64 -6.09 -15.54
CA TYR A 34 1.75 -5.80 -16.44
C TYR A 34 3.01 -6.40 -15.89
N LYS A 35 3.91 -6.85 -16.78
CA LYS A 35 5.18 -7.49 -16.39
C LYS A 35 6.34 -6.92 -17.16
N ILE A 36 7.46 -6.69 -16.45
CA ILE A 36 8.76 -6.41 -17.04
C ILE A 36 9.86 -7.14 -16.28
N GLY A 37 10.65 -7.95 -16.98
CA GLY A 37 11.67 -8.76 -16.33
C GLY A 37 11.09 -9.56 -15.14
N PRO A 38 11.68 -9.44 -13.94
CA PRO A 38 11.17 -10.10 -12.73
C PRO A 38 10.07 -9.32 -12.00
N VAL A 39 9.68 -8.16 -12.50
CA VAL A 39 8.70 -7.28 -11.83
C VAL A 39 7.31 -7.46 -12.42
N LEU A 40 6.33 -7.68 -11.55
CA LEU A 40 4.92 -7.79 -11.88
C LEU A 40 4.15 -6.67 -11.17
N SER A 41 3.32 -5.93 -11.90
CA SER A 41 2.46 -4.88 -11.35
C SER A 41 1.00 -5.24 -11.58
N VAL A 42 0.20 -5.27 -10.51
CA VAL A 42 -1.21 -5.70 -10.53
C VAL A 42 -2.07 -4.65 -9.84
N SER A 43 -3.23 -4.32 -10.43
CA SER A 43 -4.24 -3.51 -9.76
C SER A 43 -5.02 -4.34 -8.75
N HIS A 44 -5.37 -3.74 -7.59
CA HIS A 44 -6.11 -4.46 -6.55
C HIS A 44 -7.48 -3.87 -6.23
N GLY A 45 -7.85 -2.75 -6.86
CA GLY A 45 -9.12 -2.06 -6.56
C GLY A 45 -9.11 -1.38 -5.19
N ILE A 46 -10.28 -1.25 -4.57
CA ILE A 46 -10.48 -0.57 -3.28
C ILE A 46 -11.14 -1.54 -2.30
N GLY A 47 -10.60 -1.56 -1.08
CA GLY A 47 -11.15 -2.27 0.06
C GLY A 47 -10.70 -3.73 0.20
N ILE A 48 -10.82 -4.22 1.42
CA ILE A 48 -10.41 -5.58 1.81
C ILE A 48 -10.97 -6.66 0.88
N PRO A 49 -12.26 -6.69 0.51
CA PRO A 49 -12.77 -7.75 -0.36
C PRO A 49 -12.12 -7.74 -1.74
N SER A 50 -11.84 -6.56 -2.31
CA SER A 50 -11.25 -6.45 -3.64
C SER A 50 -9.82 -6.98 -3.66
N ILE A 51 -8.96 -6.50 -2.77
CA ILE A 51 -7.57 -6.94 -2.71
C ILE A 51 -7.45 -8.41 -2.27
N ALA A 52 -8.34 -8.90 -1.39
CA ALA A 52 -8.33 -10.29 -0.97
C ALA A 52 -8.51 -11.25 -2.15
N ILE A 53 -9.46 -10.99 -3.03
CA ILE A 53 -9.69 -11.80 -4.23
C ILE A 53 -8.43 -11.79 -5.11
N MET A 54 -7.89 -10.61 -5.38
CA MET A 54 -6.68 -10.46 -6.20
C MET A 54 -5.48 -11.22 -5.60
N LEU A 55 -5.26 -11.10 -4.28
CA LEU A 55 -4.15 -11.77 -3.60
C LEU A 55 -4.28 -13.29 -3.63
N HIS A 56 -5.49 -13.85 -3.44
CA HIS A 56 -5.71 -15.28 -3.57
C HIS A 56 -5.32 -15.79 -4.95
N GLU A 57 -5.73 -15.09 -5.99
CA GLU A 57 -5.42 -15.46 -7.37
C GLU A 57 -3.93 -15.29 -7.68
N LEU A 58 -3.33 -14.18 -7.24
CA LEU A 58 -1.90 -13.91 -7.42
C LEU A 58 -1.02 -14.95 -6.70
N ILE A 59 -1.32 -15.28 -5.44
CA ILE A 59 -0.55 -16.26 -4.67
C ILE A 59 -0.61 -17.64 -5.33
N LYS A 60 -1.79 -18.05 -5.83
CA LYS A 60 -1.93 -19.30 -6.60
C LYS A 60 -1.13 -19.26 -7.90
N LEU A 61 -1.16 -18.14 -8.61
CA LEU A 61 -0.36 -17.95 -9.84
C LEU A 61 1.14 -18.10 -9.55
N LEU A 62 1.64 -17.43 -8.51
CA LEU A 62 3.05 -17.51 -8.09
C LEU A 62 3.44 -18.93 -7.69
N TYR A 63 2.57 -19.64 -6.97
CA TYR A 63 2.79 -21.04 -6.59
C TYR A 63 2.89 -21.95 -7.82
N HIS A 64 1.96 -21.87 -8.76
CA HIS A 64 1.98 -22.67 -9.97
C HIS A 64 3.15 -22.32 -10.90
N ALA A 65 3.55 -21.05 -10.93
CA ALA A 65 4.73 -20.58 -11.65
C ALA A 65 6.04 -20.96 -10.95
N ARG A 66 5.99 -21.60 -9.78
CA ARG A 66 7.15 -21.98 -8.95
C ARG A 66 8.07 -20.80 -8.65
N CYS A 67 7.50 -19.63 -8.43
CA CYS A 67 8.27 -18.46 -8.03
C CYS A 67 8.78 -18.64 -6.62
N THR A 68 10.07 -18.34 -6.41
CA THR A 68 10.73 -18.38 -5.11
C THR A 68 11.26 -16.99 -4.75
N ASP A 69 11.45 -16.73 -3.46
CA ASP A 69 11.98 -15.46 -2.93
C ASP A 69 11.18 -14.22 -3.41
N VAL A 70 9.86 -14.33 -3.35
CA VAL A 70 8.96 -13.28 -3.80
C VAL A 70 8.78 -12.23 -2.72
N THR A 71 8.94 -10.96 -3.09
CA THR A 71 8.63 -9.79 -2.28
C THR A 71 7.45 -9.04 -2.91
N ILE A 72 6.47 -8.66 -2.10
CA ILE A 72 5.28 -7.93 -2.56
C ILE A 72 5.22 -6.56 -1.90
N PHE A 73 5.02 -5.53 -2.70
CA PHE A 73 4.78 -4.15 -2.24
C PHE A 73 3.36 -3.73 -2.57
N ARG A 74 2.60 -3.31 -1.55
CA ARG A 74 1.36 -2.57 -1.78
C ARG A 74 1.67 -1.09 -1.87
N ILE A 75 1.37 -0.51 -3.02
CA ILE A 75 1.52 0.92 -3.30
C ILE A 75 0.13 1.54 -3.34
N GLY A 76 -0.11 2.59 -2.56
CA GLY A 76 -1.43 3.20 -2.48
C GLY A 76 -1.43 4.66 -2.07
N THR A 77 -2.64 5.15 -1.83
CA THR A 77 -2.93 6.46 -1.26
C THR A 77 -3.68 6.32 0.05
N SER A 78 -3.64 7.34 0.88
CA SER A 78 -4.22 7.32 2.23
C SER A 78 -4.59 8.72 2.71
N GLY A 79 -5.38 8.80 3.76
CA GLY A 79 -5.51 10.01 4.56
C GLY A 79 -4.42 10.03 5.63
N GLY A 80 -3.66 11.11 5.72
CA GLY A 80 -2.63 11.29 6.75
C GLY A 80 -3.21 11.67 8.11
N LEU A 81 -2.47 11.45 9.17
CA LEU A 81 -2.74 11.94 10.51
C LEU A 81 -1.53 12.73 11.02
N GLY A 82 -1.68 14.03 11.18
CA GLY A 82 -0.61 14.94 11.63
C GLY A 82 0.56 15.01 10.64
N LEU A 83 0.31 14.77 9.37
CA LEU A 83 1.31 14.78 8.30
C LEU A 83 0.88 15.75 7.20
N GLU A 84 1.84 16.45 6.63
CA GLU A 84 1.57 17.27 5.46
C GLU A 84 1.19 16.40 4.25
N PRO A 85 0.23 16.84 3.42
CA PRO A 85 -0.15 16.12 2.21
C PRO A 85 1.07 15.87 1.30
N GLY A 86 1.15 14.67 0.76
CA GLY A 86 2.29 14.22 -0.04
C GLY A 86 3.39 13.52 0.76
N THR A 87 3.34 13.50 2.08
CA THR A 87 4.23 12.65 2.89
C THR A 87 3.98 11.18 2.57
N VAL A 88 5.04 10.41 2.40
CA VAL A 88 4.96 8.96 2.19
C VAL A 88 5.01 8.25 3.54
N VAL A 89 4.07 7.36 3.78
CA VAL A 89 4.07 6.50 4.97
C VAL A 89 4.48 5.08 4.57
N VAL A 90 5.55 4.60 5.16
CA VAL A 90 5.93 3.20 5.16
C VAL A 90 5.30 2.56 6.39
N THR A 91 4.46 1.57 6.19
CA THR A 91 3.69 0.95 7.27
C THR A 91 4.60 0.10 8.15
N LYS A 92 4.67 0.44 9.45
CA LYS A 92 5.30 -0.40 10.47
C LYS A 92 4.40 -1.58 10.82
N GLN A 93 3.14 -1.28 11.11
CA GLN A 93 2.12 -2.22 11.56
C GLN A 93 0.78 -1.80 10.96
N SER A 94 0.03 -2.72 10.38
CA SER A 94 -1.37 -2.47 10.05
C SER A 94 -2.22 -2.73 11.28
N VAL A 95 -3.11 -1.79 11.61
CA VAL A 95 -4.02 -1.90 12.77
C VAL A 95 -5.47 -1.76 12.32
N ASP A 96 -6.39 -2.34 13.07
CA ASP A 96 -7.83 -2.16 12.86
C ASP A 96 -8.33 -0.79 13.37
N ALA A 97 -9.61 -0.50 13.21
CA ALA A 97 -10.22 0.75 13.69
C ALA A 97 -10.28 0.87 15.23
N THR A 98 -9.87 -0.15 15.97
CA THR A 98 -9.65 -0.13 17.42
C THR A 98 -8.17 -0.04 17.80
N PHE A 99 -7.30 0.19 16.81
CA PHE A 99 -5.85 0.34 16.91
C PHE A 99 -5.11 -0.95 17.31
N LEU A 100 -5.74 -2.11 17.13
CA LEU A 100 -5.13 -3.41 17.39
C LEU A 100 -4.53 -4.01 16.10
N PRO A 101 -3.36 -4.68 16.18
CA PRO A 101 -2.66 -5.24 15.03
C PRO A 101 -3.29 -6.58 14.59
N ARG A 102 -4.50 -6.53 14.07
CA ARG A 102 -5.28 -7.72 13.72
C ARG A 102 -6.21 -7.49 12.54
N LEU A 103 -6.53 -8.58 11.86
CA LEU A 103 -7.66 -8.72 10.95
C LEU A 103 -8.65 -9.73 11.52
N GLU A 104 -9.89 -9.32 11.76
CA GLU A 104 -10.98 -10.21 12.08
C GLU A 104 -11.77 -10.57 10.83
N GLN A 105 -12.00 -11.85 10.63
CA GLN A 105 -12.74 -12.39 9.49
C GLN A 105 -13.69 -13.49 9.94
N VAL A 106 -14.93 -13.48 9.48
CA VAL A 106 -15.87 -14.57 9.75
C VAL A 106 -15.69 -15.66 8.70
N ILE A 107 -15.35 -16.88 9.16
CA ILE A 107 -15.17 -18.07 8.34
C ILE A 107 -16.08 -19.17 8.87
N LEU A 108 -16.99 -19.65 8.04
CA LEU A 108 -17.97 -20.68 8.43
C LEU A 108 -18.72 -20.32 9.72
N GLY A 109 -19.08 -19.04 9.89
CA GLY A 109 -19.78 -18.54 11.08
C GLY A 109 -18.90 -18.29 12.31
N ASN A 110 -17.60 -18.58 12.25
CA ASN A 110 -16.67 -18.37 13.36
C ASN A 110 -15.76 -17.17 13.09
N THR A 111 -15.53 -16.34 14.09
CA THR A 111 -14.55 -15.25 14.01
C THR A 111 -13.15 -15.81 14.07
N VAL A 112 -12.37 -15.56 13.03
CA VAL A 112 -10.95 -15.88 12.94
C VAL A 112 -10.15 -14.58 13.00
N VAL A 113 -9.20 -14.53 13.93
CA VAL A 113 -8.29 -13.38 14.09
C VAL A 113 -6.93 -13.73 13.48
N ARG A 114 -6.41 -12.84 12.65
CA ARG A 114 -5.10 -12.97 11.98
C ARG A 114 -4.21 -11.82 12.35
N SER A 115 -2.91 -12.08 12.56
CA SER A 115 -1.90 -11.02 12.70
C SER A 115 -1.76 -10.23 11.40
N THR A 116 -1.47 -8.96 11.55
CA THR A 116 -1.25 -8.01 10.44
C THR A 116 0.16 -7.42 10.47
N ASP A 117 1.13 -8.22 10.95
CA ASP A 117 2.54 -7.85 10.93
C ASP A 117 3.08 -7.81 9.51
N LEU A 118 3.98 -6.86 9.25
CA LEU A 118 4.69 -6.69 7.99
C LEU A 118 6.18 -6.97 8.18
N HIS A 119 6.91 -7.12 7.08
CA HIS A 119 8.34 -7.41 7.11
C HIS A 119 9.13 -6.16 7.50
N GLN A 120 9.60 -6.09 8.75
CA GLN A 120 10.26 -4.91 9.30
C GLN A 120 11.53 -4.50 8.54
N GLY A 121 12.35 -5.47 8.11
CA GLY A 121 13.54 -5.19 7.31
C GLY A 121 13.23 -4.45 6.00
N LEU A 122 12.13 -4.79 5.31
CA LEU A 122 11.69 -4.04 4.13
C LEU A 122 11.28 -2.59 4.46
N ALA A 123 10.66 -2.38 5.60
CA ALA A 123 10.28 -1.02 6.02
C ALA A 123 11.53 -0.17 6.30
N GLU A 124 12.53 -0.73 6.93
CA GLU A 124 13.82 -0.08 7.20
C GLU A 124 14.59 0.22 5.91
N GLU A 125 14.64 -0.74 4.98
CA GLU A 125 15.25 -0.56 3.66
C GLU A 125 14.55 0.54 2.85
N LEU A 126 13.21 0.60 2.86
CA LEU A 126 12.44 1.67 2.23
C LEU A 126 12.75 3.03 2.84
N LEU A 127 12.85 3.12 4.17
CA LEU A 127 13.21 4.38 4.83
C LEU A 127 14.62 4.82 4.45
N GLN A 128 15.57 3.89 4.36
CA GLN A 128 16.92 4.21 3.91
C GLN A 128 16.93 4.67 2.44
N CYS A 129 16.19 3.99 1.56
CA CYS A 129 16.03 4.41 0.16
C CYS A 129 15.43 5.82 0.04
N SER A 130 14.50 6.19 0.91
CA SER A 130 13.93 7.54 0.91
C SER A 130 14.97 8.60 1.28
N LYS A 131 15.84 8.30 2.25
CA LYS A 131 16.96 9.20 2.62
C LYS A 131 17.95 9.36 1.46
N ASP A 132 18.26 8.25 0.77
CA ASP A 132 19.16 8.26 -0.39
C ASP A 132 18.57 9.10 -1.55
N LEU A 133 17.26 9.03 -1.75
CA LEU A 133 16.55 9.83 -2.75
C LEU A 133 16.47 11.32 -2.42
N GLY A 134 16.19 11.66 -1.17
CA GLY A 134 16.11 13.05 -0.69
C GLY A 134 15.05 13.93 -1.39
N GLN A 135 14.02 13.33 -1.98
CA GLN A 135 13.06 14.04 -2.85
C GLN A 135 11.75 14.43 -2.14
N PHE A 136 11.35 13.69 -1.12
CA PHE A 136 10.09 13.89 -0.39
C PHE A 136 10.18 13.31 1.02
N GLU A 137 9.34 13.84 1.88
CA GLU A 137 9.26 13.36 3.27
C GLU A 137 8.70 11.94 3.30
N THR A 138 9.35 11.08 4.10
CA THR A 138 8.91 9.71 4.34
C THR A 138 9.02 9.39 5.83
N VAL A 139 7.97 8.82 6.37
CA VAL A 139 7.89 8.41 7.78
C VAL A 139 7.54 6.93 7.89
N ILE A 140 7.94 6.31 9.00
CA ILE A 140 7.44 5.01 9.42
C ILE A 140 6.37 5.22 10.48
N GLY A 141 5.21 4.56 10.33
CA GLY A 141 4.13 4.62 11.30
C GLY A 141 3.12 3.50 11.13
N ASN A 142 2.20 3.38 12.07
CA ASN A 142 1.11 2.43 11.91
C ASN A 142 0.11 2.95 10.88
N THR A 143 -0.46 2.03 10.12
CA THR A 143 -1.52 2.30 9.15
C THR A 143 -2.83 1.72 9.69
N MET A 144 -3.84 2.55 9.87
CA MET A 144 -5.17 2.08 10.23
C MET A 144 -5.90 1.64 8.97
N CYS A 145 -6.33 0.39 8.97
CA CYS A 145 -7.10 -0.23 7.89
C CYS A 145 -8.56 -0.34 8.29
N THR A 146 -9.45 0.23 7.50
CA THR A 146 -10.89 0.27 7.79
C THR A 146 -11.69 -0.50 6.76
N MET A 147 -12.86 -1.00 7.19
CA MET A 147 -13.81 -1.73 6.33
C MET A 147 -14.73 -0.78 5.55
N ASP A 148 -14.83 0.48 6.00
CA ASP A 148 -15.66 1.51 5.41
C ASP A 148 -14.87 2.81 5.27
N PHE A 149 -15.15 3.56 4.18
CA PHE A 149 -14.46 4.81 3.87
C PHE A 149 -15.00 6.01 4.65
N TYR A 150 -16.27 5.99 5.03
CA TYR A 150 -16.95 7.13 5.66
C TYR A 150 -17.00 6.99 7.19
N GLU A 151 -17.98 6.29 7.73
CA GLU A 151 -18.17 6.16 9.18
C GLU A 151 -16.99 5.40 9.83
N GLY A 152 -16.48 4.34 9.18
CA GLY A 152 -15.33 3.57 9.64
C GLY A 152 -14.02 4.38 9.74
N GLN A 153 -13.96 5.52 9.07
CA GLN A 153 -12.83 6.46 9.14
C GLN A 153 -13.16 7.76 9.90
N ALA A 154 -14.26 7.79 10.62
CA ALA A 154 -14.74 8.99 11.32
C ALA A 154 -14.88 10.22 10.39
N ARG A 155 -15.34 10.03 9.14
CA ARG A 155 -15.62 11.14 8.21
C ARG A 155 -16.99 11.74 8.50
N LEU A 156 -17.10 13.07 8.31
CA LEU A 156 -18.35 13.80 8.49
C LEU A 156 -19.10 14.03 7.17
N ASP A 157 -18.47 13.74 6.04
CA ASP A 157 -18.97 14.03 4.69
C ASP A 157 -19.70 12.84 4.03
N GLY A 158 -19.95 11.76 4.77
CA GLY A 158 -20.77 10.65 4.30
C GLY A 158 -22.26 10.97 4.26
N ALA A 159 -23.04 10.11 3.60
CA ALA A 159 -24.51 10.24 3.57
C ALA A 159 -25.14 10.01 4.96
N PHE A 160 -24.47 9.26 5.82
CA PHE A 160 -24.86 8.97 7.19
C PHE A 160 -23.73 9.35 8.13
N CYS A 161 -24.06 10.09 9.19
CA CYS A 161 -23.12 10.48 10.22
C CYS A 161 -23.90 10.72 11.53
N SER A 162 -23.62 9.92 12.55
CA SER A 162 -24.28 9.99 13.86
C SER A 162 -23.39 10.54 14.98
N TYR A 163 -22.18 11.01 14.65
CA TYR A 163 -21.20 11.55 15.58
C TYR A 163 -20.84 13.00 15.22
N THR A 164 -20.29 13.70 16.19
CA THR A 164 -19.94 15.12 16.11
C THR A 164 -18.50 15.32 15.64
N GLU A 165 -18.17 16.55 15.21
CA GLU A 165 -16.78 16.95 14.93
C GLU A 165 -15.86 16.69 16.13
N LYS A 166 -16.35 16.94 17.36
CA LYS A 166 -15.56 16.71 18.58
C LYS A 166 -15.22 15.21 18.73
N GLU A 167 -16.18 14.32 18.57
CA GLU A 167 -15.98 12.88 18.68
C GLU A 167 -15.01 12.37 17.60
N LYS A 168 -15.10 12.89 16.39
CA LYS A 168 -14.13 12.64 15.32
C LYS A 168 -12.71 13.06 15.75
N GLN A 169 -12.54 14.28 16.24
CA GLN A 169 -11.21 14.78 16.64
C GLN A 169 -10.63 13.97 17.82
N ASP A 170 -11.47 13.64 18.81
CA ASP A 170 -11.07 12.81 19.94
C ASP A 170 -10.62 11.41 19.47
N TYR A 171 -11.32 10.82 18.48
CA TYR A 171 -10.94 9.53 17.89
C TYR A 171 -9.63 9.61 17.08
N LEU A 172 -9.50 10.61 16.21
CA LEU A 172 -8.28 10.79 15.40
C LEU A 172 -7.05 11.11 16.26
N THR A 173 -7.24 11.82 17.37
CA THR A 173 -6.18 12.07 18.36
C THR A 173 -5.71 10.77 19.01
N LYS A 174 -6.64 9.91 19.45
CA LYS A 174 -6.31 8.57 19.98
C LYS A 174 -5.58 7.70 18.95
N ALA A 175 -6.03 7.75 17.69
CA ALA A 175 -5.35 7.04 16.61
C ALA A 175 -3.89 7.50 16.47
N TYR A 176 -3.66 8.81 16.44
CA TYR A 176 -2.32 9.40 16.37
C TYR A 176 -1.44 9.00 17.55
N GLU A 177 -1.97 9.08 18.78
CA GLU A 177 -1.29 8.68 20.02
C GLU A 177 -0.96 7.18 20.04
N SER A 178 -1.79 6.34 19.38
CA SER A 178 -1.55 4.91 19.18
C SER A 178 -0.51 4.61 18.08
N GLY A 179 0.12 5.65 17.52
CA GLY A 179 1.15 5.52 16.50
C GLY A 179 0.64 5.47 15.07
N VAL A 180 -0.67 5.63 14.84
CA VAL A 180 -1.23 5.71 13.48
C VAL A 180 -0.75 7.00 12.79
N ARG A 181 -0.33 6.87 11.54
CA ARG A 181 0.11 8.01 10.71
C ARG A 181 -0.71 8.15 9.44
N ASN A 182 -1.42 7.12 9.03
CA ASN A 182 -2.34 7.19 7.90
C ASN A 182 -3.47 6.16 8.01
N ILE A 183 -4.51 6.39 7.20
CA ILE A 183 -5.75 5.58 7.15
C ILE A 183 -5.99 5.17 5.72
N GLU A 184 -6.25 3.87 5.49
CA GLU A 184 -6.59 3.29 4.20
C GLU A 184 -7.46 2.03 4.38
N MET A 185 -7.62 1.17 3.37
CA MET A 185 -8.64 0.13 3.40
C MET A 185 -8.15 -1.27 2.96
N GLU A 186 -6.83 -1.52 2.85
CA GLU A 186 -6.32 -2.78 2.28
C GLU A 186 -5.17 -3.42 3.08
N SER A 187 -4.47 -2.64 3.91
CA SER A 187 -3.22 -3.08 4.53
C SER A 187 -3.37 -4.28 5.46
N SER A 188 -4.50 -4.43 6.15
CA SER A 188 -4.68 -5.52 7.11
C SER A 188 -4.78 -6.89 6.42
N VAL A 189 -5.57 -7.01 5.36
CA VAL A 189 -5.68 -8.27 4.61
C VAL A 189 -4.41 -8.54 3.81
N PHE A 190 -3.76 -7.49 3.27
CA PHE A 190 -2.47 -7.63 2.60
C PHE A 190 -1.43 -8.24 3.55
N ALA A 191 -1.25 -7.67 4.74
CA ALA A 191 -0.32 -8.15 5.73
C ALA A 191 -0.63 -9.59 6.18
N ALA A 192 -1.90 -9.87 6.52
CA ALA A 192 -2.34 -11.20 6.95
C ALA A 192 -2.09 -12.27 5.88
N MET A 193 -2.36 -11.96 4.60
CA MET A 193 -2.14 -12.92 3.52
C MET A 193 -0.66 -13.11 3.17
N CYS A 194 0.17 -12.07 3.27
CA CYS A 194 1.62 -12.22 3.15
C CYS A 194 2.15 -13.18 4.22
N GLN A 195 1.74 -13.02 5.47
CA GLN A 195 2.15 -13.93 6.54
C GLN A 195 1.70 -15.37 6.30
N LEU A 196 0.42 -15.58 5.96
CA LEU A 196 -0.12 -16.91 5.69
C LEU A 196 0.59 -17.65 4.56
N SER A 197 1.12 -16.92 3.59
CA SER A 197 1.82 -17.46 2.41
C SER A 197 3.34 -17.44 2.53
N GLY A 198 3.89 -16.94 3.63
CA GLY A 198 5.33 -16.82 3.85
C GLY A 198 6.02 -15.80 2.92
N LEU A 199 5.26 -14.84 2.39
CA LEU A 199 5.77 -13.80 1.51
C LEU A 199 6.27 -12.59 2.31
N LYS A 200 7.37 -11.99 1.87
CA LYS A 200 7.83 -10.70 2.40
C LYS A 200 6.93 -9.60 1.84
N GLY A 201 6.26 -8.85 2.71
CA GLY A 201 5.34 -7.79 2.32
C GLY A 201 5.67 -6.44 2.96
N ALA A 202 5.52 -5.35 2.20
CA ALA A 202 5.54 -3.99 2.71
C ALA A 202 4.40 -3.15 2.11
N VAL A 203 3.93 -2.17 2.86
CA VAL A 203 2.88 -1.24 2.45
C VAL A 203 3.45 0.17 2.44
N VAL A 204 3.27 0.89 1.33
CA VAL A 204 3.77 2.24 1.12
C VAL A 204 2.66 3.10 0.51
N CYS A 205 2.26 4.15 1.22
CA CYS A 205 1.17 5.02 0.79
C CYS A 205 1.58 6.49 0.80
N ALA A 206 1.15 7.25 -0.21
CA ALA A 206 1.16 8.69 -0.13
C ALA A 206 -0.04 9.20 0.65
N THR A 207 0.14 10.22 1.49
CA THR A 207 -0.97 10.93 2.10
C THR A 207 -1.51 11.98 1.12
N LEU A 208 -2.84 12.09 1.00
CA LEU A 208 -3.47 13.07 0.12
C LEU A 208 -4.02 14.29 0.86
N LEU A 209 -4.25 14.15 2.16
CA LEU A 209 -4.74 15.19 3.06
C LEU A 209 -4.33 14.86 4.49
N ASP A 210 -4.40 15.84 5.38
CA ASP A 210 -4.34 15.64 6.82
C ASP A 210 -5.76 15.54 7.39
N ARG A 211 -6.14 14.34 7.85
CA ARG A 211 -7.49 14.04 8.36
C ARG A 211 -7.83 14.81 9.64
N GLN A 212 -6.84 15.33 10.36
CA GLN A 212 -7.06 16.21 11.51
C GLN A 212 -7.51 17.62 11.07
N LYS A 213 -7.18 18.02 9.83
CA LYS A 213 -7.55 19.33 9.26
C LYS A 213 -8.84 19.32 8.44
N GLY A 214 -9.33 18.12 8.07
CA GLY A 214 -10.57 17.98 7.30
C GLY A 214 -10.70 16.66 6.56
N ASP A 215 -11.79 16.52 5.81
CA ASP A 215 -12.12 15.31 5.08
C ASP A 215 -12.00 15.47 3.55
N GLN A 216 -11.87 16.71 3.06
CA GLN A 216 -11.83 17.02 1.63
C GLN A 216 -10.41 17.29 1.12
N LEU A 217 -10.15 16.88 -0.11
CA LEU A 217 -8.90 17.19 -0.82
C LEU A 217 -8.88 18.67 -1.19
N SER A 218 -7.82 19.37 -0.82
CA SER A 218 -7.63 20.80 -1.14
C SER A 218 -6.55 21.05 -2.20
N SER A 219 -5.70 20.07 -2.49
CA SER A 219 -4.65 20.18 -3.49
C SER A 219 -5.20 20.06 -4.92
N SER A 220 -4.55 20.72 -5.89
CA SER A 220 -4.91 20.59 -7.29
C SER A 220 -4.70 19.18 -7.81
N HIS A 221 -5.36 18.84 -8.92
CA HIS A 221 -5.24 17.51 -9.54
C HIS A 221 -3.78 17.16 -9.90
N GLU A 222 -3.00 18.12 -10.40
CA GLU A 222 -1.59 17.94 -10.75
C GLU A 222 -0.74 17.63 -9.51
N VAL A 223 -0.98 18.33 -8.41
CA VAL A 223 -0.29 18.12 -7.14
C VAL A 223 -0.64 16.73 -6.57
N LEU A 224 -1.93 16.36 -6.57
CA LEU A 224 -2.36 15.03 -6.13
C LEU A 224 -1.73 13.93 -6.99
N HIS A 225 -1.64 14.14 -8.31
CA HIS A 225 -0.97 13.21 -9.20
C HIS A 225 0.52 13.04 -8.83
N SER A 226 1.22 14.13 -8.54
CA SER A 226 2.62 14.08 -8.09
C SER A 226 2.79 13.31 -6.77
N TYR A 227 1.86 13.47 -5.82
CA TYR A 227 1.88 12.73 -4.56
C TYR A 227 1.76 11.23 -4.79
N GLN A 228 0.87 10.80 -5.68
CA GLN A 228 0.66 9.39 -6.01
C GLN A 228 1.88 8.72 -6.66
N GLN A 229 2.77 9.50 -7.27
CA GLN A 229 4.01 8.97 -7.85
C GLN A 229 5.08 8.69 -6.79
N ARG A 230 5.11 9.39 -5.65
CA ARG A 230 6.15 9.27 -4.62
C ARG A 230 6.36 7.84 -4.10
N PRO A 231 5.32 7.10 -3.68
CA PRO A 231 5.51 5.71 -3.26
C PRO A 231 5.97 4.80 -4.40
N GLN A 232 5.60 5.10 -5.66
CA GLN A 232 6.09 4.37 -6.84
C GLN A 232 7.60 4.59 -7.05
N ILE A 233 8.08 5.82 -6.91
CA ILE A 233 9.49 6.19 -6.99
C ILE A 233 10.28 5.47 -5.90
N LEU A 234 9.79 5.52 -4.66
CA LEU A 234 10.45 4.90 -3.52
C LEU A 234 10.59 3.38 -3.69
N VAL A 235 9.48 2.71 -4.01
CA VAL A 235 9.48 1.24 -4.22
C VAL A 235 10.32 0.85 -5.43
N GLY A 236 10.25 1.62 -6.52
CA GLY A 236 11.05 1.37 -7.71
C GLY A 236 12.55 1.49 -7.45
N HIS A 237 12.96 2.48 -6.65
CA HIS A 237 14.35 2.61 -6.22
C HIS A 237 14.83 1.40 -5.41
N LEU A 238 14.03 0.91 -4.46
CA LEU A 238 14.36 -0.31 -3.72
C LEU A 238 14.42 -1.54 -4.63
N ILE A 239 13.46 -1.73 -5.54
CA ILE A 239 13.47 -2.84 -6.51
C ILE A 239 14.77 -2.82 -7.32
N LYS A 240 15.21 -1.67 -7.81
CA LYS A 240 16.47 -1.51 -8.54
C LYS A 240 17.66 -1.98 -7.71
N LYS A 241 17.75 -1.54 -6.45
CA LYS A 241 18.83 -1.97 -5.53
C LYS A 241 18.83 -3.48 -5.29
N MET A 242 17.66 -4.07 -5.05
CA MET A 242 17.50 -5.52 -4.84
C MET A 242 17.98 -6.33 -6.05
N LEU A 243 17.62 -5.92 -7.26
CA LEU A 243 18.00 -6.61 -8.49
C LEU A 243 19.49 -6.47 -8.79
N GLN A 244 20.10 -5.32 -8.54
CA GLN A 244 21.55 -5.12 -8.65
C GLN A 244 22.33 -5.99 -7.67
N ALA A 245 21.89 -6.07 -6.42
CA ALA A 245 22.51 -6.95 -5.41
C ALA A 245 22.42 -8.43 -5.82
N SER A 246 21.27 -8.86 -6.35
CA SER A 246 21.08 -10.24 -6.83
C SER A 246 21.95 -10.59 -8.06
N ALA A 247 22.22 -9.63 -8.93
CA ALA A 247 23.13 -9.82 -10.07
C ALA A 247 24.58 -9.98 -9.61
N SER A 248 25.02 -9.16 -8.64
CA SER A 248 26.38 -9.20 -8.09
C SER A 248 26.69 -10.47 -7.29
N SER A 249 25.67 -11.12 -6.72
CA SER A 249 25.84 -12.38 -5.97
C SER A 249 25.90 -13.62 -6.85
N ARG A 250 25.62 -13.50 -8.16
CA ARG A 250 25.65 -14.60 -9.13
C ARG A 250 26.88 -14.56 -10.04
N SER A 251 27.66 -13.48 -10.00
CA SER A 251 28.96 -13.32 -10.67
C SER A 251 30.11 -13.77 -9.77
#